data_62ecf03adbcb45ef69593d86a99ed490
#
_entry.id   62ecf03adbcb45ef69593d86a99ed490
#
_cell.length_a   1.000
_cell.length_b   1.000
_cell.length_c   1.000
_cell.angle_alpha   90.00
_cell.angle_beta   90.00
_cell.angle_gamma   90.00
#
_symmetry.space_group_name_H-M   'P 1'
#
loop_
_entity.id
_entity.type
_entity.pdbx_description
1 polymer ?
#
loop_
_entity_poly.entity_id
_entity_poly.type
_entity_poly.pdbx_seq_one_letter_code
_entity_poly.pdbx_strand_id
1 'polypeptide(L)'
;MDYNKLAELLFPDVVNGPDYYEKKFPERDLPKGAEVTRMAPSPTGFIHLGNLYSALADERIAHRNGGVFYLRIEDTDEKRKVDGAVETIINVLRYFDIEFDEGAGFTDADPQNVYGPYFQRQRVEIYHAYAKDLVKRGLAYPCFCTEEELEEVRKKQEEDKAMTGYYGKYAVCRNLTLEDIEAKLKAGLTYVLRLRSAGSPDKEIQFHDRIMGEIKLPENIHDIVLLKRDGVPTYHFAHAIDDHLMRTTMVIRGGEWLASVPTHYELFHVLGFKMPSYGHTAHLMKFDEETGGKRKLSKRKDPELSLDYYRKDGYHPMAMKVYLLTLLNSNFEEWYEKFPDKDIKEFPFSVEKMSQSGALFDKDKLHNICKNELAKLSEEEMYDFLYDWAAGNEPEKAKVWFADREKMLAILRLYMGIGMKRRRKDFIYAKQIFELIGYFFEENNDAEEFKFDKDTVKEILKEYLAGYDHNDDNSAWFDKLKKVADNLSFASDMKAYKANPENYKGSISDIAEVVRIAVTGRANTPDLWTIIHIIGEDAMKAKIERLC
;
A
#
# COMPACT_ATOMS: atom_id res chain seq x y z
N MET A 1 -0.59 -3.41 51.30
CA MET A 1 -1.43 -4.20 50.35
C MET A 1 -0.77 -5.56 50.16
N ASP A 2 -1.52 -6.66 50.27
CA ASP A 2 -1.06 -8.00 49.86
C ASP A 2 -1.28 -8.15 48.35
N TYR A 3 -0.23 -7.89 47.58
CA TYR A 3 -0.27 -7.94 46.12
C TYR A 3 -0.40 -9.37 45.59
N ASN A 4 0.08 -10.39 46.31
CA ASN A 4 -0.10 -11.77 45.90
C ASN A 4 -1.58 -12.17 45.98
N LYS A 5 -2.23 -11.85 47.10
CA LYS A 5 -3.67 -12.08 47.27
C LYS A 5 -4.48 -11.30 46.23
N LEU A 6 -4.11 -10.05 45.95
CA LEU A 6 -4.76 -9.24 44.94
C LEU A 6 -4.64 -9.89 43.54
N ALA A 7 -3.46 -10.36 43.19
CA ALA A 7 -3.23 -10.98 41.88
C ALA A 7 -4.05 -12.28 41.70
N GLU A 8 -4.13 -13.12 42.75
CA GLU A 8 -4.97 -14.33 42.70
C GLU A 8 -6.47 -13.98 42.63
N LEU A 9 -6.89 -12.89 43.27
CA LEU A 9 -8.27 -12.41 43.21
C LEU A 9 -8.67 -11.90 41.81
N LEU A 10 -7.77 -11.19 41.14
CA LEU A 10 -8.04 -10.61 39.81
C LEU A 10 -7.86 -11.62 38.69
N PHE A 11 -6.99 -12.60 38.85
CA PHE A 11 -6.62 -13.59 37.82
C PHE A 11 -6.60 -15.02 38.37
N PRO A 12 -7.75 -15.55 38.86
CA PRO A 12 -7.80 -16.86 39.52
C PRO A 12 -7.45 -18.01 38.53
N ASP A 13 -7.81 -17.87 37.28
CA ASP A 13 -7.66 -18.91 36.24
C ASP A 13 -6.30 -18.90 35.54
N VAL A 14 -5.45 -17.90 35.84
CA VAL A 14 -4.11 -17.80 35.19
C VAL A 14 -3.11 -18.68 35.96
N VAL A 15 -2.78 -19.82 35.32
CA VAL A 15 -1.86 -20.82 35.87
C VAL A 15 -0.41 -20.54 35.45
N ASN A 16 -0.19 -20.23 34.16
CA ASN A 16 1.14 -20.00 33.61
C ASN A 16 1.60 -18.56 33.88
N GLY A 17 2.83 -18.42 34.37
CA GLY A 17 3.48 -17.11 34.52
C GLY A 17 4.34 -16.74 33.31
N PRO A 18 5.00 -15.55 33.35
CA PRO A 18 5.89 -15.08 32.29
C PRO A 18 6.96 -16.10 31.87
N ASP A 19 7.61 -16.78 32.83
CA ASP A 19 8.67 -17.78 32.56
C ASP A 19 8.24 -18.94 31.67
N TYR A 20 6.95 -19.29 31.69
CA TYR A 20 6.41 -20.31 30.79
C TYR A 20 6.44 -19.82 29.34
N TYR A 21 6.06 -18.58 29.11
CA TYR A 21 6.00 -18.01 27.77
C TYR A 21 7.39 -17.67 27.22
N GLU A 22 8.33 -17.29 28.10
CA GLU A 22 9.75 -17.12 27.71
C GLU A 22 10.35 -18.43 27.18
N LYS A 23 10.02 -19.56 27.81
CA LYS A 23 10.46 -20.90 27.35
C LYS A 23 9.71 -21.35 26.09
N LYS A 24 8.42 -21.02 25.99
CA LYS A 24 7.59 -21.37 24.84
C LYS A 24 8.03 -20.64 23.57
N PHE A 25 8.50 -19.42 23.69
CA PHE A 25 8.97 -18.56 22.59
C PHE A 25 10.46 -18.25 22.78
N PRO A 26 11.35 -19.19 22.41
CA PRO A 26 12.80 -19.04 22.63
C PRO A 26 13.41 -17.93 21.77
N GLU A 27 14.67 -17.58 22.06
CA GLU A 27 15.44 -16.71 21.18
C GLU A 27 15.56 -17.34 19.79
N ARG A 28 15.60 -16.49 18.76
CA ARG A 28 15.74 -16.92 17.36
C ARG A 28 17.20 -17.24 17.04
N ASP A 29 17.44 -18.34 16.35
CA ASP A 29 18.76 -18.66 15.80
C ASP A 29 18.92 -17.99 14.42
N LEU A 30 19.44 -16.78 14.42
CA LEU A 30 19.57 -15.94 13.24
C LEU A 30 21.02 -15.48 13.05
N PRO A 31 21.42 -15.18 11.80
CA PRO A 31 22.74 -14.61 11.51
C PRO A 31 23.02 -13.34 12.32
N LYS A 32 24.28 -13.10 12.64
CA LYS A 32 24.67 -11.89 13.36
C LYS A 32 24.28 -10.63 12.58
N GLY A 33 23.52 -9.75 13.22
CA GLY A 33 23.03 -8.50 12.63
C GLY A 33 21.77 -8.67 11.79
N ALA A 34 21.16 -9.87 11.81
CA ALA A 34 19.82 -10.07 11.27
C ALA A 34 18.78 -9.33 12.12
N GLU A 35 17.79 -8.73 11.45
CA GLU A 35 16.70 -8.00 12.11
C GLU A 35 15.40 -8.80 12.01
N VAL A 36 14.61 -8.71 13.07
CA VAL A 36 13.22 -9.21 13.09
C VAL A 36 12.29 -8.01 13.06
N THR A 37 11.55 -7.89 11.97
CA THR A 37 10.60 -6.80 11.74
C THR A 37 9.18 -7.33 11.60
N ARG A 38 8.19 -6.45 11.66
CA ARG A 38 6.79 -6.87 11.55
C ARG A 38 5.90 -5.81 10.94
N MET A 39 4.97 -6.24 10.12
CA MET A 39 3.76 -5.49 9.83
C MET A 39 2.66 -5.89 10.81
N ALA A 40 2.02 -4.90 11.44
CA ALA A 40 1.04 -5.13 12.50
C ALA A 40 -0.25 -4.30 12.29
N PRO A 41 -1.04 -4.59 11.23
CA PRO A 41 -2.24 -3.83 10.92
C PRO A 41 -3.42 -4.23 11.81
N SER A 42 -4.29 -3.25 12.11
CA SER A 42 -5.62 -3.53 12.67
C SER A 42 -6.60 -3.88 11.55
N PRO A 43 -7.51 -4.87 11.74
CA PRO A 43 -8.44 -5.33 10.70
C PRO A 43 -9.64 -4.39 10.55
N THR A 44 -9.39 -3.14 10.16
CA THR A 44 -10.41 -2.09 9.98
C THR A 44 -10.93 -1.98 8.54
N GLY A 45 -10.57 -2.92 7.67
CA GLY A 45 -11.01 -2.98 6.26
C GLY A 45 -10.37 -1.97 5.33
N PHE A 46 -9.48 -1.11 5.81
CA PHE A 46 -8.80 -0.12 5.01
C PHE A 46 -7.29 -0.23 5.15
N ILE A 47 -6.65 -0.68 4.06
CA ILE A 47 -5.19 -0.69 3.93
C ILE A 47 -4.77 0.44 2.98
N HIS A 48 -3.77 1.21 3.37
CA HIS A 48 -3.36 2.41 2.64
C HIS A 48 -1.90 2.36 2.18
N LEU A 49 -1.54 3.27 1.27
CA LEU A 49 -0.22 3.35 0.68
C LEU A 49 0.91 3.45 1.74
N GLY A 50 0.65 4.13 2.87
CA GLY A 50 1.58 4.17 4.00
C GLY A 50 1.82 2.81 4.66
N ASN A 51 0.86 1.89 4.61
CA ASN A 51 1.07 0.53 5.09
C ASN A 51 2.02 -0.25 4.16
N LEU A 52 1.86 -0.13 2.84
CA LEU A 52 2.78 -0.74 1.87
C LEU A 52 4.17 -0.12 1.97
N TYR A 53 4.25 1.20 2.16
CA TYR A 53 5.49 1.94 2.37
C TYR A 53 6.28 1.41 3.58
N SER A 54 5.59 1.21 4.71
CA SER A 54 6.22 0.63 5.92
C SER A 54 6.55 -0.84 5.75
N ALA A 55 5.64 -1.65 5.16
CA ALA A 55 5.85 -3.07 4.93
C ALA A 55 7.07 -3.35 4.03
N LEU A 56 7.25 -2.54 2.97
CA LEU A 56 8.42 -2.64 2.11
C LEU A 56 9.72 -2.31 2.85
N ALA A 57 9.70 -1.32 3.75
CA ALA A 57 10.86 -1.01 4.59
C ALA A 57 11.17 -2.16 5.57
N ASP A 58 10.14 -2.68 6.26
CA ASP A 58 10.26 -3.82 7.18
C ASP A 58 10.85 -5.05 6.48
N GLU A 59 10.31 -5.40 5.29
CA GLU A 59 10.79 -6.50 4.46
C GLU A 59 12.27 -6.32 4.05
N ARG A 60 12.64 -5.12 3.56
CA ARG A 60 14.03 -4.83 3.15
C ARG A 60 15.00 -4.88 4.32
N ILE A 61 14.61 -4.42 5.51
CA ILE A 61 15.42 -4.45 6.72
C ILE A 61 15.67 -5.89 7.17
N ALA A 62 14.62 -6.72 7.22
CA ALA A 62 14.71 -8.11 7.62
C ALA A 62 15.53 -8.94 6.63
N HIS A 63 15.15 -8.94 5.36
CA HIS A 63 15.68 -9.88 4.38
C HIS A 63 17.13 -9.58 3.96
N ARG A 64 17.59 -8.33 4.03
CA ARG A 64 18.98 -7.98 3.62
C ARG A 64 20.07 -8.74 4.37
N ASN A 65 19.81 -9.18 5.61
CA ASN A 65 20.78 -9.85 6.47
C ASN A 65 20.30 -11.24 6.96
N GLY A 66 19.30 -11.82 6.29
CA GLY A 66 18.75 -13.13 6.64
C GLY A 66 17.94 -13.13 7.94
N GLY A 67 17.27 -12.04 8.21
CA GLY A 67 16.33 -11.90 9.34
C GLY A 67 14.94 -12.40 8.98
N VAL A 68 13.94 -11.98 9.77
CA VAL A 68 12.55 -12.44 9.67
C VAL A 68 11.60 -11.25 9.59
N PHE A 69 10.68 -11.28 8.63
CA PHE A 69 9.57 -10.35 8.51
C PHE A 69 8.25 -11.07 8.69
N TYR A 70 7.45 -10.68 9.69
CA TYR A 70 6.20 -11.37 9.99
C TYR A 70 4.97 -10.47 9.98
N LEU A 71 3.79 -11.08 9.76
CA LEU A 71 2.49 -10.40 9.80
C LEU A 71 1.75 -10.74 11.10
N ARG A 72 1.46 -9.72 11.93
CA ARG A 72 0.62 -9.82 13.13
C ARG A 72 -0.65 -9.00 12.94
N ILE A 73 -1.81 -9.58 13.27
CA ILE A 73 -3.10 -8.87 13.23
C ILE A 73 -3.44 -8.32 14.61
N GLU A 74 -3.57 -7.01 14.70
CA GLU A 74 -3.91 -6.29 15.93
C GLU A 74 -5.43 -6.08 16.02
N ASP A 75 -6.14 -7.17 16.38
CA ASP A 75 -7.60 -7.28 16.43
C ASP A 75 -8.20 -7.05 17.82
N THR A 76 -7.52 -6.30 18.67
CA THR A 76 -7.98 -6.01 20.04
C THR A 76 -9.18 -5.06 20.11
N ASP A 77 -9.49 -4.30 19.05
CA ASP A 77 -10.63 -3.40 18.97
C ASP A 77 -11.77 -4.00 18.12
N GLU A 78 -12.71 -4.65 18.79
CA GLU A 78 -13.85 -5.31 18.13
C GLU A 78 -14.84 -4.34 17.47
N LYS A 79 -14.96 -3.13 18.03
CA LYS A 79 -15.90 -2.12 17.49
C LYS A 79 -15.52 -1.62 16.10
N ARG A 80 -14.24 -1.72 15.75
CA ARG A 80 -13.70 -1.29 14.45
C ARG A 80 -13.36 -2.45 13.53
N LYS A 81 -13.57 -3.69 13.97
CA LYS A 81 -13.34 -4.87 13.14
C LYS A 81 -14.33 -4.90 11.97
N VAL A 82 -13.83 -5.15 10.77
CA VAL A 82 -14.62 -5.36 9.55
C VAL A 82 -14.43 -6.81 9.09
N ASP A 83 -15.53 -7.48 8.81
CA ASP A 83 -15.49 -8.86 8.30
C ASP A 83 -14.77 -8.92 6.96
N GLY A 84 -13.92 -9.94 6.77
CA GLY A 84 -13.09 -10.09 5.56
C GLY A 84 -11.90 -9.12 5.45
N ALA A 85 -11.67 -8.26 6.47
CA ALA A 85 -10.58 -7.29 6.43
C ALA A 85 -9.19 -7.95 6.45
N VAL A 86 -9.05 -9.04 7.19
CA VAL A 86 -7.76 -9.76 7.28
C VAL A 86 -7.39 -10.36 5.93
N GLU A 87 -8.31 -11.05 5.27
CA GLU A 87 -8.14 -11.61 3.94
C GLU A 87 -7.84 -10.51 2.91
N THR A 88 -8.52 -9.37 3.03
CA THR A 88 -8.25 -8.21 2.17
C THR A 88 -6.83 -7.70 2.36
N ILE A 89 -6.36 -7.55 3.60
CA ILE A 89 -4.99 -7.13 3.92
C ILE A 89 -3.97 -8.08 3.30
N ILE A 90 -4.14 -9.39 3.54
CA ILE A 90 -3.23 -10.42 3.03
C ILE A 90 -3.21 -10.42 1.49
N ASN A 91 -4.37 -10.39 0.84
CA ASN A 91 -4.48 -10.42 -0.61
C ASN A 91 -3.91 -9.17 -1.28
N VAL A 92 -4.10 -7.99 -0.68
CA VAL A 92 -3.53 -6.74 -1.21
C VAL A 92 -2.01 -6.73 -1.07
N LEU A 93 -1.47 -7.17 0.06
CA LEU A 93 -0.02 -7.22 0.26
C LEU A 93 0.63 -8.26 -0.66
N ARG A 94 0.00 -9.42 -0.83
CA ARG A 94 0.43 -10.45 -1.78
C ARG A 94 0.40 -9.95 -3.22
N TYR A 95 -0.62 -9.16 -3.60
CA TYR A 95 -0.65 -8.53 -4.92
C TYR A 95 0.58 -7.64 -5.19
N PHE A 96 1.10 -6.95 -4.17
CA PHE A 96 2.31 -6.14 -4.28
C PHE A 96 3.60 -6.94 -3.98
N ASP A 97 3.56 -8.28 -3.98
CA ASP A 97 4.68 -9.18 -3.71
C ASP A 97 5.41 -8.84 -2.40
N ILE A 98 4.68 -8.51 -1.35
CA ILE A 98 5.24 -8.42 0.00
C ILE A 98 5.30 -9.84 0.56
N GLU A 99 6.51 -10.30 0.85
CA GLU A 99 6.81 -11.67 1.28
C GLU A 99 7.00 -11.71 2.80
N PHE A 100 6.09 -12.38 3.50
CA PHE A 100 6.22 -12.66 4.93
C PHE A 100 6.85 -14.04 5.13
N ASP A 101 7.75 -14.15 6.11
CA ASP A 101 8.37 -15.43 6.47
C ASP A 101 7.47 -16.24 7.39
N GLU A 102 6.62 -15.59 8.20
CA GLU A 102 5.68 -16.20 9.14
C GLU A 102 4.53 -15.23 9.47
N GLY A 103 3.51 -15.68 10.17
CA GLY A 103 2.45 -14.79 10.65
C GLY A 103 1.05 -15.16 10.20
N ALA A 104 0.13 -14.20 10.29
CA ALA A 104 -1.23 -14.35 9.78
C ALA A 104 -1.20 -14.57 8.26
N GLY A 105 -1.92 -15.57 7.78
CA GLY A 105 -1.88 -16.03 6.37
C GLY A 105 -1.15 -17.35 6.18
N PHE A 106 -0.42 -17.81 7.19
CA PHE A 106 0.05 -19.18 7.33
C PHE A 106 -0.84 -19.94 8.30
N THR A 107 -0.83 -21.26 8.23
CA THR A 107 -1.56 -22.13 9.17
C THR A 107 -0.69 -22.41 10.40
N ASP A 108 -1.32 -22.80 11.52
CA ASP A 108 -0.59 -23.22 12.71
C ASP A 108 0.23 -24.51 12.50
N ALA A 109 -0.04 -25.23 11.42
CA ALA A 109 0.71 -26.42 11.01
C ALA A 109 1.99 -26.09 10.23
N ASP A 110 2.14 -24.85 9.76
CA ASP A 110 3.32 -24.43 9.03
C ASP A 110 4.52 -24.34 9.99
N PRO A 111 5.64 -25.04 9.68
CA PRO A 111 6.77 -25.16 10.61
C PRO A 111 7.45 -23.82 10.95
N GLN A 112 7.26 -22.78 10.14
CA GLN A 112 7.77 -21.43 10.40
C GLN A 112 6.92 -20.65 11.40
N ASN A 113 5.66 -21.07 11.68
CA ASN A 113 4.75 -20.35 12.57
C ASN A 113 4.97 -20.64 14.07
N VAL A 114 6.22 -20.66 14.52
CA VAL A 114 6.63 -21.04 15.89
C VAL A 114 6.17 -20.04 16.94
N TYR A 115 6.05 -18.75 16.60
CA TYR A 115 5.76 -17.66 17.54
C TYR A 115 4.26 -17.31 17.61
N GLY A 116 3.42 -18.12 16.96
CA GLY A 116 1.96 -17.96 16.95
C GLY A 116 1.28 -18.16 18.31
N PRO A 117 -0.03 -17.87 18.34
CA PRO A 117 -0.85 -17.33 17.26
C PRO A 117 -0.51 -15.87 16.94
N TYR A 118 -0.75 -15.47 15.68
CA TYR A 118 -0.44 -14.11 15.20
C TYR A 118 -1.64 -13.16 15.18
N PHE A 119 -2.71 -13.53 15.88
CA PHE A 119 -3.88 -12.70 16.14
C PHE A 119 -3.89 -12.33 17.62
N GLN A 120 -3.92 -11.07 17.96
CA GLN A 120 -3.79 -10.62 19.35
C GLN A 120 -4.91 -11.14 20.25
N ARG A 121 -6.15 -11.24 19.77
CA ARG A 121 -7.23 -11.83 20.57
C ARG A 121 -7.02 -13.29 20.95
N GLN A 122 -6.29 -14.04 20.16
CA GLN A 122 -5.95 -15.44 20.48
C GLN A 122 -4.83 -15.56 21.53
N ARG A 123 -4.21 -14.44 21.91
CA ARG A 123 -3.09 -14.38 22.87
C ARG A 123 -3.50 -13.84 24.25
N VAL A 124 -4.79 -13.71 24.54
CA VAL A 124 -5.30 -13.08 25.77
C VAL A 124 -4.72 -13.72 27.03
N GLU A 125 -4.56 -15.05 27.08
CA GLU A 125 -3.94 -15.75 28.19
C GLU A 125 -2.50 -15.30 28.47
N ILE A 126 -1.73 -15.01 27.41
CA ILE A 126 -0.37 -14.48 27.53
C ILE A 126 -0.40 -13.12 28.23
N TYR A 127 -1.26 -12.21 27.79
CA TYR A 127 -1.36 -10.88 28.38
C TYR A 127 -1.82 -10.94 29.84
N HIS A 128 -2.73 -11.87 30.19
CA HIS A 128 -3.16 -12.08 31.56
C HIS A 128 -2.02 -12.57 32.47
N ALA A 129 -1.11 -13.42 31.95
CA ALA A 129 0.06 -13.87 32.71
C ALA A 129 0.97 -12.71 33.11
N TYR A 130 1.29 -11.82 32.16
CA TYR A 130 2.09 -10.63 32.44
C TYR A 130 1.34 -9.60 33.28
N ALA A 131 0.04 -9.44 33.08
CA ALA A 131 -0.81 -8.57 33.91
C ALA A 131 -0.83 -9.04 35.37
N LYS A 132 -1.00 -10.35 35.62
CA LYS A 132 -0.93 -10.97 36.95
C LYS A 132 0.43 -10.71 37.60
N ASP A 133 1.52 -10.84 36.87
CA ASP A 133 2.86 -10.55 37.36
C ASP A 133 3.03 -9.06 37.75
N LEU A 134 2.58 -8.15 36.92
CA LEU A 134 2.61 -6.71 37.24
C LEU A 134 1.82 -6.39 38.51
N VAL A 135 0.65 -7.04 38.72
CA VAL A 135 -0.14 -6.88 39.96
C VAL A 135 0.62 -7.44 41.16
N LYS A 136 1.24 -8.62 41.05
CA LYS A 136 2.07 -9.21 42.12
C LYS A 136 3.22 -8.29 42.55
N ARG A 137 3.79 -7.57 41.60
CA ARG A 137 4.86 -6.60 41.87
C ARG A 137 4.35 -5.21 42.29
N GLY A 138 3.03 -5.01 42.38
CA GLY A 138 2.41 -3.73 42.74
C GLY A 138 2.51 -2.65 41.64
N LEU A 139 2.81 -3.05 40.42
CA LEU A 139 2.99 -2.15 39.23
C LEU A 139 1.70 -1.99 38.43
N ALA A 140 0.65 -2.73 38.75
CA ALA A 140 -0.67 -2.57 38.17
C ALA A 140 -1.76 -2.69 39.22
N TYR A 141 -2.92 -2.08 38.95
CA TYR A 141 -4.06 -2.06 39.89
C TYR A 141 -5.40 -1.98 39.14
N PRO A 142 -6.52 -2.49 39.73
CA PRO A 142 -7.84 -2.40 39.13
C PRO A 142 -8.43 -0.99 39.29
N CYS A 143 -9.04 -0.47 38.25
CA CYS A 143 -9.76 0.79 38.25
C CYS A 143 -11.23 0.55 37.90
N PHE A 144 -12.12 0.95 38.81
CA PHE A 144 -13.57 0.74 38.70
C PHE A 144 -14.33 1.98 38.21
N CYS A 145 -13.64 3.07 37.89
CA CYS A 145 -14.29 4.32 37.46
C CYS A 145 -15.22 4.12 36.28
N THR A 146 -16.42 4.71 36.36
CA THR A 146 -17.35 4.82 35.23
C THR A 146 -16.89 5.90 34.22
N GLU A 147 -17.58 6.01 33.09
CA GLU A 147 -17.29 7.08 32.12
C GLU A 147 -17.62 8.46 32.70
N GLU A 148 -18.72 8.54 33.49
CA GLU A 148 -19.14 9.75 34.18
C GLU A 148 -18.10 10.22 35.20
N GLU A 149 -17.59 9.30 36.05
CA GLU A 149 -16.52 9.60 37.01
C GLU A 149 -15.22 10.07 36.34
N LEU A 150 -14.88 9.47 35.18
CA LEU A 150 -13.71 9.91 34.38
C LEU A 150 -13.93 11.30 33.76
N GLU A 151 -15.16 11.63 33.38
CA GLU A 151 -15.51 12.96 32.89
C GLU A 151 -15.46 14.02 33.99
N GLU A 152 -15.88 13.69 35.22
CA GLU A 152 -15.72 14.56 36.38
C GLU A 152 -14.23 14.83 36.70
N VAL A 153 -13.39 13.80 36.58
CA VAL A 153 -11.94 13.95 36.73
C VAL A 153 -11.39 14.93 35.69
N ARG A 154 -11.82 14.84 34.41
CA ARG A 154 -11.41 15.77 33.35
C ARG A 154 -11.81 17.21 33.67
N LYS A 155 -13.07 17.45 34.03
CA LYS A 155 -13.55 18.79 34.42
C LYS A 155 -12.72 19.41 35.52
N LYS A 156 -12.41 18.61 36.54
CA LYS A 156 -11.55 19.05 37.65
C LYS A 156 -10.11 19.38 37.17
N GLN A 157 -9.57 18.61 36.24
CA GLN A 157 -8.26 18.90 35.65
C GLN A 157 -8.28 20.21 34.85
N GLU A 158 -9.35 20.47 34.11
CA GLU A 158 -9.54 21.72 33.37
C GLU A 158 -9.63 22.93 34.33
N GLU A 159 -10.37 22.81 35.42
CA GLU A 159 -10.46 23.83 36.49
C GLU A 159 -9.07 24.09 37.12
N ASP A 160 -8.34 23.01 37.43
CA ASP A 160 -6.99 23.06 38.01
C ASP A 160 -5.93 23.49 36.98
N LYS A 161 -6.29 23.68 35.70
CA LYS A 161 -5.36 23.91 34.54
C LYS A 161 -4.26 22.86 34.48
N ALA A 162 -4.59 21.62 34.84
CA ALA A 162 -3.69 20.47 34.83
C ALA A 162 -3.78 19.73 33.50
N MET A 163 -2.77 18.92 33.18
CA MET A 163 -2.80 18.03 32.04
C MET A 163 -3.96 17.03 32.20
N THR A 164 -4.72 16.79 31.12
CA THR A 164 -5.79 15.80 31.13
C THR A 164 -5.23 14.39 31.12
N GLY A 165 -5.87 13.46 31.87
CA GLY A 165 -5.49 12.06 31.92
C GLY A 165 -5.66 11.44 33.32
N TYR A 166 -5.32 10.17 33.47
CA TYR A 166 -5.49 9.45 34.74
C TYR A 166 -4.13 9.24 35.38
N TYR A 167 -3.78 10.08 36.37
CA TYR A 167 -2.47 10.08 37.04
C TYR A 167 -2.50 10.80 38.40
N GLY A 168 -1.53 10.52 39.26
CA GLY A 168 -1.29 11.22 40.53
C GLY A 168 -2.54 11.34 41.39
N LYS A 169 -2.89 12.57 41.86
CA LYS A 169 -4.09 12.85 42.65
C LYS A 169 -5.41 12.61 41.92
N TYR A 170 -5.38 12.59 40.60
CA TYR A 170 -6.54 12.36 39.73
C TYR A 170 -6.80 10.86 39.48
N ALA A 171 -5.89 9.98 39.85
CA ALA A 171 -6.03 8.53 39.73
C ALA A 171 -6.73 7.93 41.00
N VAL A 172 -8.03 8.19 41.11
CA VAL A 172 -8.81 7.92 42.34
C VAL A 172 -8.78 6.46 42.79
N CYS A 173 -8.68 5.48 41.89
CA CYS A 173 -8.59 4.06 42.23
C CYS A 173 -7.16 3.59 42.59
N ARG A 174 -6.14 4.43 42.38
CA ARG A 174 -4.73 4.04 42.52
C ARG A 174 -4.36 3.56 43.92
N ASN A 175 -5.02 4.07 44.94
CA ASN A 175 -4.71 3.81 46.34
C ASN A 175 -5.84 3.08 47.09
N LEU A 176 -6.74 2.40 46.38
CA LEU A 176 -7.75 1.53 47.01
C LEU A 176 -7.08 0.46 47.85
N THR A 177 -7.67 0.15 49.02
CA THR A 177 -7.22 -0.96 49.85
C THR A 177 -7.66 -2.31 49.25
N LEU A 178 -7.11 -3.41 49.75
CA LEU A 178 -7.54 -4.73 49.34
C LEU A 178 -9.01 -4.98 49.70
N GLU A 179 -9.43 -4.51 50.85
CA GLU A 179 -10.81 -4.59 51.34
C GLU A 179 -11.78 -3.82 50.44
N ASP A 180 -11.39 -2.61 49.98
CA ASP A 180 -12.20 -1.83 49.03
C ASP A 180 -12.37 -2.56 47.71
N ILE A 181 -11.28 -3.15 47.20
CA ILE A 181 -11.28 -3.90 45.95
C ILE A 181 -12.16 -5.15 46.06
N GLU A 182 -11.99 -5.93 47.16
CA GLU A 182 -12.83 -7.11 47.44
C GLU A 182 -14.32 -6.73 47.50
N ALA A 183 -14.65 -5.65 48.19
CA ALA A 183 -16.03 -5.17 48.32
C ALA A 183 -16.62 -4.81 46.93
N LYS A 184 -15.86 -4.10 46.11
CA LYS A 184 -16.29 -3.73 44.75
C LYS A 184 -16.50 -4.95 43.85
N LEU A 185 -15.60 -5.92 43.88
CA LEU A 185 -15.73 -7.18 43.15
C LEU A 185 -16.93 -8.02 43.62
N LYS A 186 -17.14 -8.13 44.92
CA LYS A 186 -18.31 -8.81 45.51
C LYS A 186 -19.63 -8.11 45.11
N ALA A 187 -19.62 -6.79 44.90
CA ALA A 187 -20.75 -6.04 44.41
C ALA A 187 -20.97 -6.21 42.87
N GLY A 188 -20.16 -7.02 42.21
CA GLY A 188 -20.26 -7.30 40.77
C GLY A 188 -19.72 -6.18 39.84
N LEU A 189 -18.96 -5.24 40.38
CA LEU A 189 -18.36 -4.18 39.58
C LEU A 189 -17.23 -4.70 38.70
N THR A 190 -17.26 -4.35 37.43
CA THR A 190 -16.19 -4.64 36.48
C THR A 190 -15.09 -3.58 36.55
N TYR A 191 -13.88 -3.94 36.18
CA TYR A 191 -12.72 -3.04 36.23
C TYR A 191 -11.94 -3.04 34.91
N VAL A 192 -11.14 -2.00 34.70
CA VAL A 192 -9.99 -2.02 33.80
C VAL A 192 -8.72 -2.19 34.62
N LEU A 193 -7.71 -2.88 34.08
CA LEU A 193 -6.41 -2.92 34.74
C LEU A 193 -5.56 -1.75 34.23
N ARG A 194 -4.99 -0.97 35.19
CA ARG A 194 -4.10 0.16 34.84
C ARG A 194 -2.68 -0.07 35.30
N LEU A 195 -1.74 0.46 34.52
CA LEU A 195 -0.35 0.61 34.93
C LEU A 195 -0.30 1.59 36.12
N ARG A 196 0.57 1.33 37.10
CA ARG A 196 0.95 2.29 38.11
C ARG A 196 2.22 3.01 37.64
N SER A 197 2.06 4.07 36.84
CA SER A 197 3.18 4.82 36.31
C SER A 197 4.05 5.42 37.42
N ALA A 198 5.37 5.33 37.24
CA ALA A 198 6.36 5.92 38.11
C ALA A 198 7.03 7.17 37.48
N GLY A 199 6.59 7.59 36.33
CA GLY A 199 7.17 8.73 35.64
C GLY A 199 6.93 10.08 36.32
N SER A 200 7.74 11.05 35.97
CA SER A 200 7.70 12.42 36.49
C SER A 200 7.55 13.42 35.35
N PRO A 201 6.70 14.45 35.50
CA PRO A 201 6.57 15.50 34.49
C PRO A 201 7.85 16.35 34.31
N ASP A 202 8.76 16.30 35.29
CA ASP A 202 10.01 17.05 35.30
C ASP A 202 11.19 16.29 34.67
N LYS A 203 10.94 15.06 34.18
CA LYS A 203 11.98 14.21 33.60
C LYS A 203 11.71 13.94 32.11
N GLU A 204 12.82 13.75 31.41
CA GLU A 204 12.82 13.37 29.99
C GLU A 204 13.55 12.05 29.78
N ILE A 205 13.09 11.29 28.79
CA ILE A 205 13.79 10.15 28.24
C ILE A 205 14.61 10.59 27.03
N GLN A 206 15.81 10.06 26.90
CA GLN A 206 16.57 10.15 25.66
C GLN A 206 16.27 8.90 24.82
N PHE A 207 15.81 9.13 23.62
CA PHE A 207 15.35 8.08 22.72
C PHE A 207 16.06 8.21 21.38
N HIS A 208 16.75 7.14 20.98
CA HIS A 208 17.39 7.07 19.67
C HIS A 208 16.45 6.43 18.65
N ASP A 209 15.94 7.21 17.73
CA ASP A 209 15.16 6.75 16.59
C ASP A 209 16.09 6.53 15.38
N ARG A 210 16.01 5.36 14.75
CA ARG A 210 16.90 5.00 13.63
C ARG A 210 16.70 5.88 12.38
N ILE A 211 15.54 6.56 12.26
CA ILE A 211 15.23 7.47 11.15
C ILE A 211 15.36 8.92 11.58
N MET A 212 14.74 9.28 12.71
CA MET A 212 14.65 10.68 13.17
C MET A 212 15.88 11.13 13.98
N GLY A 213 16.73 10.19 14.41
CA GLY A 213 17.92 10.47 15.24
C GLY A 213 17.59 10.60 16.72
N GLU A 214 18.37 11.40 17.44
CA GLU A 214 18.21 11.61 18.88
C GLU A 214 17.00 12.50 19.19
N ILE A 215 16.09 12.01 20.01
CA ILE A 215 14.86 12.70 20.41
C ILE A 215 14.77 12.73 21.92
N LYS A 216 14.35 13.87 22.48
CA LYS A 216 13.99 14.01 23.89
C LYS A 216 12.49 14.06 24.02
N LEU A 217 11.95 13.22 24.89
CA LEU A 217 10.51 13.11 25.14
C LEU A 217 10.26 13.15 26.67
N PRO A 218 9.13 13.73 27.14
CA PRO A 218 8.78 13.66 28.55
C PRO A 218 8.53 12.21 28.97
N GLU A 219 8.80 11.86 30.24
CA GLU A 219 8.38 10.56 30.79
C GLU A 219 6.85 10.40 30.74
N ASN A 220 6.38 9.16 30.61
CA ASN A 220 4.95 8.88 30.78
C ASN A 220 4.55 9.04 32.27
N ILE A 221 3.53 9.86 32.52
CA ILE A 221 2.97 10.04 33.87
C ILE A 221 1.59 9.40 34.03
N HIS A 222 1.01 8.92 32.93
CA HIS A 222 -0.35 8.41 32.91
C HIS A 222 -0.41 6.95 33.34
N ASP A 223 -1.36 6.63 34.22
CA ASP A 223 -1.74 5.28 34.56
C ASP A 223 -2.60 4.70 33.42
N ILE A 224 -1.94 4.33 32.34
CA ILE A 224 -2.62 3.82 31.14
C ILE A 224 -3.39 2.54 31.44
N VAL A 225 -4.45 2.30 30.65
CA VAL A 225 -5.16 1.02 30.70
C VAL A 225 -4.32 -0.06 30.02
N LEU A 226 -4.04 -1.15 30.73
CA LEU A 226 -3.38 -2.35 30.23
C LEU A 226 -4.39 -3.34 29.66
N LEU A 227 -5.40 -3.70 30.49
CA LEU A 227 -6.52 -4.57 30.09
C LEU A 227 -7.83 -3.80 30.18
N LYS A 228 -8.65 -3.95 29.17
CA LYS A 228 -10.01 -3.42 29.12
C LYS A 228 -10.95 -4.23 30.04
N ARG A 229 -12.20 -3.79 30.20
CA ARG A 229 -13.20 -4.46 31.05
C ARG A 229 -13.54 -5.89 30.61
N ASP A 230 -13.37 -6.20 29.33
CA ASP A 230 -13.56 -7.52 28.73
C ASP A 230 -12.31 -8.42 28.85
N GLY A 231 -11.27 -7.95 29.52
CA GLY A 231 -9.99 -8.66 29.69
C GLY A 231 -9.06 -8.59 28.47
N VAL A 232 -9.49 -7.99 27.37
CA VAL A 232 -8.67 -7.82 26.16
C VAL A 232 -7.66 -6.69 26.38
N PRO A 233 -6.39 -6.84 25.97
CA PRO A 233 -5.38 -5.79 26.16
C PRO A 233 -5.67 -4.55 25.33
N THR A 234 -5.10 -3.43 25.78
CA THR A 234 -4.93 -2.26 24.91
C THR A 234 -3.76 -2.47 23.96
N TYR A 235 -3.73 -1.68 22.86
CA TYR A 235 -2.62 -1.70 21.91
C TYR A 235 -1.25 -1.61 22.58
N HIS A 236 -1.04 -0.66 23.49
CA HIS A 236 0.26 -0.43 24.12
C HIS A 236 0.79 -1.65 24.87
N PHE A 237 -0.08 -2.32 25.63
CA PHE A 237 0.29 -3.49 26.42
C PHE A 237 0.55 -4.72 25.53
N ALA A 238 -0.34 -4.97 24.57
CA ALA A 238 -0.18 -6.06 23.62
C ALA A 238 1.09 -5.90 22.78
N HIS A 239 1.36 -4.67 22.26
CA HIS A 239 2.56 -4.34 21.51
C HIS A 239 3.85 -4.71 22.27
N ALA A 240 3.98 -4.28 23.53
CA ALA A 240 5.19 -4.52 24.31
C ALA A 240 5.45 -6.01 24.54
N ILE A 241 4.42 -6.78 24.87
CA ILE A 241 4.52 -8.22 25.14
C ILE A 241 4.78 -9.01 23.86
N ASP A 242 4.04 -8.70 22.79
CA ASP A 242 4.17 -9.45 21.55
C ASP A 242 5.50 -9.20 20.85
N ASP A 243 5.94 -7.94 20.77
CA ASP A 243 7.21 -7.63 20.15
C ASP A 243 8.38 -8.26 20.91
N HIS A 244 8.27 -8.36 22.27
CA HIS A 244 9.24 -9.09 23.06
C HIS A 244 9.21 -10.61 22.81
N LEU A 245 8.04 -11.25 22.92
CA LEU A 245 7.92 -12.71 22.78
C LEU A 245 8.10 -13.21 21.34
N MET A 246 7.79 -12.39 20.34
CA MET A 246 8.05 -12.68 18.92
C MET A 246 9.49 -12.31 18.50
N ARG A 247 10.30 -11.81 19.47
CA ARG A 247 11.72 -11.46 19.30
C ARG A 247 11.93 -10.37 18.25
N THR A 248 11.03 -9.40 18.18
CA THR A 248 11.18 -8.23 17.31
C THR A 248 12.40 -7.41 17.72
N THR A 249 13.26 -7.09 16.76
CA THR A 249 14.46 -6.27 17.01
C THR A 249 14.32 -4.85 16.50
N MET A 250 13.47 -4.66 15.47
CA MET A 250 13.24 -3.37 14.83
C MET A 250 11.75 -3.15 14.54
N VAL A 251 11.26 -1.96 14.89
CA VAL A 251 9.87 -1.52 14.70
C VAL A 251 9.84 -0.33 13.76
N ILE A 252 9.31 -0.51 12.55
CA ILE A 252 9.00 0.60 11.64
C ILE A 252 7.52 0.94 11.77
N ARG A 253 7.21 2.21 11.93
CA ARG A 253 5.83 2.71 12.01
C ARG A 253 5.72 4.19 11.65
N GLY A 254 4.51 4.69 11.41
CA GLY A 254 4.29 6.09 11.08
C GLY A 254 4.67 7.06 12.22
N GLY A 255 5.10 8.26 11.86
CA GLY A 255 5.51 9.30 12.81
C GLY A 255 4.42 9.76 13.80
N GLU A 256 3.13 9.47 13.52
CA GLU A 256 2.02 9.69 14.44
C GLU A 256 2.14 8.90 15.75
N TRP A 257 2.91 7.81 15.74
CA TRP A 257 3.14 6.98 16.93
C TRP A 257 4.29 7.46 17.82
N LEU A 258 5.00 8.52 17.41
CA LEU A 258 6.12 9.07 18.19
C LEU A 258 5.66 9.50 19.60
N ALA A 259 4.48 10.08 19.72
CA ALA A 259 3.89 10.47 20.99
C ALA A 259 3.64 9.29 21.96
N SER A 260 3.61 8.06 21.47
CA SER A 260 3.43 6.83 22.27
C SER A 260 4.74 6.26 22.82
N VAL A 261 5.89 6.76 22.35
CA VAL A 261 7.21 6.25 22.77
C VAL A 261 7.40 6.29 24.29
N PRO A 262 7.06 7.36 25.02
CA PRO A 262 7.21 7.39 26.48
C PRO A 262 6.44 6.27 27.18
N THR A 263 5.23 5.99 26.73
CA THR A 263 4.39 4.89 27.25
C THR A 263 5.03 3.52 26.97
N HIS A 264 5.53 3.30 25.76
CA HIS A 264 6.20 2.03 25.42
C HIS A 264 7.51 1.87 26.16
N TYR A 265 8.30 2.94 26.29
CA TYR A 265 9.53 2.95 27.06
C TYR A 265 9.30 2.50 28.50
N GLU A 266 8.29 3.07 29.19
CA GLU A 266 7.94 2.65 30.54
C GLU A 266 7.45 1.19 30.58
N LEU A 267 6.61 0.75 29.63
CA LEU A 267 6.10 -0.62 29.58
C LEU A 267 7.23 -1.64 29.42
N PHE A 268 8.15 -1.45 28.48
CA PHE A 268 9.31 -2.33 28.31
C PHE A 268 10.16 -2.40 29.59
N HIS A 269 10.35 -1.25 30.25
CA HIS A 269 11.10 -1.18 31.50
C HIS A 269 10.42 -1.93 32.65
N VAL A 270 9.12 -1.71 32.90
CA VAL A 270 8.41 -2.37 34.00
C VAL A 270 8.18 -3.86 33.76
N LEU A 271 8.10 -4.28 32.52
CA LEU A 271 8.04 -5.69 32.13
C LEU A 271 9.41 -6.39 32.20
N GLY A 272 10.51 -5.61 32.31
CA GLY A 272 11.87 -6.14 32.32
C GLY A 272 12.36 -6.57 30.94
N PHE A 273 11.77 -6.04 29.89
CA PHE A 273 12.08 -6.37 28.50
C PHE A 273 13.15 -5.45 27.91
N LYS A 274 13.94 -5.98 26.99
CA LYS A 274 14.76 -5.16 26.11
C LYS A 274 13.87 -4.51 25.06
N MET A 275 13.87 -3.18 25.02
CA MET A 275 13.13 -2.45 24.01
C MET A 275 13.75 -2.65 22.61
N PRO A 276 12.97 -2.95 21.56
CA PRO A 276 13.47 -3.00 20.19
C PRO A 276 13.94 -1.61 19.72
N SER A 277 14.71 -1.56 18.63
CA SER A 277 14.98 -0.32 17.94
C SER A 277 13.70 0.18 17.24
N TYR A 278 13.57 1.50 17.11
CA TYR A 278 12.44 2.11 16.39
C TYR A 278 12.91 2.98 15.23
N GLY A 279 12.10 3.02 14.20
CA GLY A 279 12.20 3.98 13.11
C GLY A 279 10.81 4.55 12.81
N HIS A 280 10.63 5.85 13.08
CA HIS A 280 9.37 6.54 12.79
C HIS A 280 9.44 7.18 11.40
N THR A 281 8.64 6.65 10.46
CA THR A 281 8.60 7.13 9.07
C THR A 281 7.85 8.44 8.98
N ALA A 282 8.32 9.32 8.13
CA ALA A 282 7.60 10.54 7.80
C ALA A 282 6.29 10.23 7.04
N HIS A 283 5.31 11.12 7.17
CA HIS A 283 4.04 10.98 6.47
C HIS A 283 4.20 11.13 4.96
N LEU A 284 3.36 10.40 4.21
CA LEU A 284 3.18 10.67 2.79
C LEU A 284 2.41 11.99 2.62
N MET A 285 3.04 12.93 1.94
CA MET A 285 2.54 14.28 1.69
C MET A 285 2.14 14.42 0.22
N LYS A 286 1.28 15.36 -0.09
CA LYS A 286 0.87 15.76 -1.45
C LYS A 286 0.85 17.28 -1.54
N PHE A 287 1.08 17.84 -2.72
CA PHE A 287 0.79 19.24 -2.98
C PHE A 287 -0.73 19.47 -2.93
N ASP A 288 -1.12 20.50 -2.24
CA ASP A 288 -2.50 20.98 -2.19
C ASP A 288 -2.66 22.06 -3.25
N GLU A 289 -3.45 21.77 -4.28
CA GLU A 289 -3.67 22.68 -5.40
C GLU A 289 -4.42 23.97 -4.96
N GLU A 290 -5.24 23.87 -3.89
CA GLU A 290 -6.00 25.02 -3.38
C GLU A 290 -5.13 26.01 -2.61
N THR A 291 -4.18 25.50 -1.81
CA THR A 291 -3.36 26.33 -0.92
C THR A 291 -1.94 26.54 -1.42
N GLY A 292 -1.49 25.77 -2.40
CA GLY A 292 -0.09 25.76 -2.89
C GLY A 292 0.91 25.18 -1.89
N GLY A 293 0.45 24.63 -0.76
CA GLY A 293 1.26 24.06 0.30
C GLY A 293 1.35 22.52 0.21
N LYS A 294 2.11 21.93 1.14
CA LYS A 294 2.14 20.47 1.32
C LYS A 294 1.15 20.06 2.41
N ARG A 295 0.35 19.04 2.15
CA ARG A 295 -0.55 18.43 3.14
C ARG A 295 -0.37 16.92 3.20
N LYS A 296 -0.73 16.32 4.32
CA LYS A 296 -0.81 14.86 4.45
C LYS A 296 -1.90 14.31 3.53
N LEU A 297 -1.64 13.17 2.86
CA LEU A 297 -2.69 12.43 2.17
C LEU A 297 -3.80 12.02 3.15
N SER A 298 -5.04 12.13 2.72
CA SER A 298 -6.19 11.85 3.56
C SER A 298 -7.20 10.92 2.89
N LYS A 299 -7.79 10.01 3.66
CA LYS A 299 -8.78 9.03 3.19
C LYS A 299 -9.99 9.65 2.48
N ARG A 300 -10.38 10.87 2.85
CA ARG A 300 -11.58 11.54 2.31
C ARG A 300 -11.33 12.28 1.00
N LYS A 301 -10.11 12.80 0.79
CA LYS A 301 -9.76 13.66 -0.35
C LYS A 301 -8.96 12.94 -1.42
N ASP A 302 -8.22 11.87 -1.05
CA ASP A 302 -7.21 11.27 -1.91
C ASP A 302 -7.48 9.78 -2.11
N PRO A 303 -8.17 9.37 -3.21
CA PRO A 303 -8.42 7.95 -3.50
C PRO A 303 -7.11 7.16 -3.67
N GLU A 304 -6.05 7.80 -4.13
CA GLU A 304 -4.69 7.24 -4.26
C GLU A 304 -4.04 6.89 -2.91
N LEU A 305 -4.66 7.22 -1.78
CA LEU A 305 -4.23 6.72 -0.48
C LEU A 305 -4.58 5.24 -0.30
N SER A 306 -5.66 4.74 -0.92
CA SER A 306 -6.08 3.35 -0.83
C SER A 306 -5.22 2.44 -1.69
N LEU A 307 -4.70 1.33 -1.13
CA LEU A 307 -4.00 0.32 -1.92
C LEU A 307 -4.93 -0.40 -2.90
N ASP A 308 -6.21 -0.52 -2.57
CA ASP A 308 -7.22 -1.13 -3.44
C ASP A 308 -7.45 -0.32 -4.73
N TYR A 309 -7.19 0.99 -4.71
CA TYR A 309 -7.17 1.84 -5.89
C TYR A 309 -6.15 1.32 -6.92
N TYR A 310 -4.90 1.10 -6.50
CA TYR A 310 -3.83 0.64 -7.40
C TYR A 310 -4.07 -0.80 -7.88
N ARG A 311 -4.58 -1.67 -7.01
CA ARG A 311 -4.89 -3.05 -7.35
C ARG A 311 -6.03 -3.14 -8.39
N LYS A 312 -7.11 -2.38 -8.19
CA LYS A 312 -8.26 -2.33 -9.12
C LYS A 312 -7.91 -1.73 -10.46
N ASP A 313 -7.12 -0.67 -10.49
CA ASP A 313 -6.65 -0.09 -11.75
C ASP A 313 -5.52 -0.94 -12.39
N GLY A 314 -4.93 -1.88 -11.65
CA GLY A 314 -3.90 -2.80 -12.15
C GLY A 314 -2.54 -2.16 -12.31
N TYR A 315 -2.07 -1.43 -11.28
CA TYR A 315 -0.67 -0.99 -11.22
C TYR A 315 0.25 -2.19 -11.01
N HIS A 316 1.29 -2.30 -11.83
CA HIS A 316 2.22 -3.43 -11.74
C HIS A 316 3.01 -3.41 -10.42
N PRO A 317 3.10 -4.55 -9.69
CA PRO A 317 3.77 -4.62 -8.38
C PRO A 317 5.19 -4.07 -8.38
N MET A 318 6.01 -4.45 -9.37
CA MET A 318 7.39 -3.97 -9.49
C MET A 318 7.45 -2.44 -9.63
N ALA A 319 6.59 -1.83 -10.44
CA ALA A 319 6.56 -0.37 -10.61
C ALA A 319 6.22 0.33 -9.29
N MET A 320 5.28 -0.21 -8.52
CA MET A 320 4.94 0.31 -7.19
C MET A 320 6.10 0.19 -6.20
N LYS A 321 6.79 -0.95 -6.18
CA LYS A 321 7.99 -1.15 -5.32
C LYS A 321 9.11 -0.17 -5.69
N VAL A 322 9.42 -0.03 -6.98
CA VAL A 322 10.43 0.93 -7.47
C VAL A 322 10.08 2.35 -7.05
N TYR A 323 8.83 2.76 -7.26
CA TYR A 323 8.36 4.09 -6.85
C TYR A 323 8.49 4.31 -5.34
N LEU A 324 8.03 3.36 -4.52
CA LEU A 324 8.10 3.49 -3.06
C LEU A 324 9.54 3.49 -2.56
N LEU A 325 10.45 2.71 -3.16
CA LEU A 325 11.86 2.73 -2.81
C LEU A 325 12.52 4.08 -3.12
N THR A 326 12.11 4.80 -4.19
CA THR A 326 12.59 6.17 -4.45
C THR A 326 12.14 7.16 -3.37
N LEU A 327 11.00 6.91 -2.72
CA LEU A 327 10.50 7.73 -1.62
C LEU A 327 11.13 7.33 -0.28
N LEU A 328 11.41 6.04 -0.10
CA LEU A 328 11.98 5.49 1.13
C LEU A 328 13.45 5.84 1.31
N ASN A 329 14.24 5.76 0.25
CA ASN A 329 15.70 5.81 0.35
C ASN A 329 16.29 6.74 -0.71
N SER A 330 16.91 7.82 -0.27
CA SER A 330 17.36 8.94 -1.14
C SER A 330 18.41 8.55 -2.19
N ASN A 331 19.09 7.42 -2.04
CA ASN A 331 20.11 6.92 -2.96
C ASN A 331 19.61 5.76 -3.84
N PHE A 332 18.32 5.39 -3.75
CA PHE A 332 17.78 4.28 -4.54
C PHE A 332 17.73 4.62 -6.04
N GLU A 333 17.28 5.80 -6.40
CA GLU A 333 17.10 6.22 -7.80
C GLU A 333 18.44 6.17 -8.57
N GLU A 334 19.52 6.73 -7.97
CA GLU A 334 20.86 6.68 -8.55
C GLU A 334 21.39 5.24 -8.69
N TRP A 335 21.15 4.40 -7.66
CA TRP A 335 21.56 3.00 -7.70
C TRP A 335 20.82 2.24 -8.79
N TYR A 336 19.50 2.46 -8.93
CA TYR A 336 18.66 1.78 -9.89
C TYR A 336 18.99 2.15 -11.34
N GLU A 337 19.33 3.41 -11.60
CA GLU A 337 19.82 3.86 -12.91
C GLU A 337 21.19 3.25 -13.25
N LYS A 338 22.06 3.14 -12.26
CA LYS A 338 23.42 2.60 -12.45
C LYS A 338 23.46 1.09 -12.65
N PHE A 339 22.49 0.37 -12.08
CA PHE A 339 22.42 -1.09 -12.12
C PHE A 339 21.05 -1.57 -12.63
N PRO A 340 20.69 -1.29 -13.90
CA PRO A 340 19.36 -1.55 -14.44
C PRO A 340 18.99 -3.05 -14.53
N ASP A 341 19.99 -3.94 -14.54
CA ASP A 341 19.81 -5.38 -14.67
C ASP A 341 19.83 -6.12 -13.32
N LYS A 342 20.02 -5.39 -12.22
CA LYS A 342 20.00 -5.98 -10.89
C LYS A 342 18.60 -6.07 -10.30
N ASP A 343 18.36 -7.14 -9.54
CA ASP A 343 17.16 -7.22 -8.72
C ASP A 343 17.15 -6.08 -7.69
N ILE A 344 16.01 -5.44 -7.50
CA ILE A 344 15.81 -4.39 -6.48
C ILE A 344 16.09 -4.91 -5.06
N LYS A 345 16.00 -6.23 -4.86
CA LYS A 345 16.39 -6.90 -3.61
C LYS A 345 17.87 -6.76 -3.28
N GLU A 346 18.73 -6.56 -4.29
CA GLU A 346 20.17 -6.32 -4.10
C GLU A 346 20.52 -4.88 -3.67
N PHE A 347 19.53 -3.97 -3.69
CA PHE A 347 19.77 -2.60 -3.25
C PHE A 347 20.19 -2.58 -1.78
N PRO A 348 21.32 -1.92 -1.42
CA PRO A 348 21.79 -1.83 -0.05
C PRO A 348 20.94 -0.86 0.76
N PHE A 349 19.70 -1.26 1.05
CA PHE A 349 18.75 -0.46 1.80
C PHE A 349 19.29 -0.08 3.18
N SER A 350 19.15 1.20 3.57
CA SER A 350 19.61 1.70 4.86
C SER A 350 18.50 2.53 5.54
N VAL A 351 18.23 2.19 6.80
CA VAL A 351 17.26 2.93 7.64
C VAL A 351 17.71 4.38 7.82
N GLU A 352 19.02 4.61 7.96
CA GLU A 352 19.63 5.93 8.15
C GLU A 352 19.54 6.83 6.90
N LYS A 353 19.21 6.25 5.74
CA LYS A 353 18.96 6.97 4.48
C LYS A 353 17.48 7.20 4.19
N MET A 354 16.61 6.75 5.08
CA MET A 354 15.17 7.04 4.96
C MET A 354 14.88 8.53 5.20
N SER A 355 13.86 9.04 4.50
CA SER A 355 13.48 10.45 4.60
C SER A 355 12.93 10.79 5.98
N GLN A 356 13.50 11.81 6.63
CA GLN A 356 13.00 12.38 7.89
C GLN A 356 11.87 13.39 7.67
N SER A 357 11.85 14.06 6.53
CA SER A 357 10.79 14.98 6.11
C SER A 357 9.79 14.25 5.22
N GLY A 358 8.51 14.61 5.25
CA GLY A 358 7.45 13.92 4.52
C GLY A 358 7.82 13.58 3.07
N ALA A 359 7.62 12.32 2.69
CA ALA A 359 7.80 11.88 1.32
C ALA A 359 6.68 12.46 0.45
N LEU A 360 7.04 13.19 -0.59
CA LEU A 360 6.06 13.82 -1.48
C LEU A 360 5.56 12.81 -2.50
N PHE A 361 4.29 12.44 -2.41
CA PHE A 361 3.62 11.63 -3.42
C PHE A 361 3.43 12.45 -4.69
N ASP A 362 3.97 11.94 -5.79
CA ASP A 362 3.91 12.50 -7.14
C ASP A 362 3.38 11.46 -8.11
N LYS A 363 2.17 11.69 -8.62
CA LYS A 363 1.48 10.76 -9.51
C LYS A 363 2.14 10.70 -10.89
N ASP A 364 2.67 11.81 -11.38
CA ASP A 364 3.33 11.86 -12.68
C ASP A 364 4.66 11.10 -12.64
N LYS A 365 5.42 11.23 -11.53
CA LYS A 365 6.61 10.41 -11.29
C LYS A 365 6.26 8.92 -11.22
N LEU A 366 5.19 8.55 -10.50
CA LEU A 366 4.71 7.17 -10.47
C LEU A 366 4.38 6.65 -11.87
N HIS A 367 3.60 7.41 -12.66
CA HIS A 367 3.24 7.02 -14.03
C HIS A 367 4.47 6.88 -14.93
N ASN A 368 5.47 7.75 -14.79
CA ASN A 368 6.72 7.63 -15.54
C ASN A 368 7.50 6.36 -15.17
N ILE A 369 7.53 6.00 -13.89
CA ILE A 369 8.13 4.74 -13.43
C ILE A 369 7.32 3.55 -14.00
N CYS A 370 5.99 3.57 -13.93
CA CYS A 370 5.16 2.53 -14.53
C CYS A 370 5.46 2.32 -16.01
N LYS A 371 5.54 3.40 -16.80
CA LYS A 371 5.91 3.34 -18.22
C LYS A 371 7.28 2.70 -18.46
N ASN A 372 8.24 3.01 -17.59
CA ASN A 372 9.59 2.47 -17.71
C ASN A 372 9.62 0.98 -17.34
N GLU A 373 8.98 0.58 -16.26
CA GLU A 373 8.96 -0.81 -15.80
C GLU A 373 8.17 -1.71 -16.77
N LEU A 374 6.99 -1.29 -17.20
CA LEU A 374 6.21 -2.06 -18.18
C LEU A 374 6.91 -2.19 -19.52
N ALA A 375 7.71 -1.20 -19.92
CA ALA A 375 8.50 -1.31 -21.16
C ALA A 375 9.67 -2.30 -21.07
N LYS A 376 10.04 -2.79 -19.89
CA LYS A 376 11.08 -3.84 -19.72
C LYS A 376 10.51 -5.25 -19.92
N LEU A 377 9.21 -5.44 -19.72
CA LEU A 377 8.57 -6.75 -19.81
C LEU A 377 8.67 -7.31 -21.24
N SER A 378 8.73 -8.62 -21.34
CA SER A 378 8.44 -9.35 -22.57
C SER A 378 6.94 -9.28 -22.90
N GLU A 379 6.59 -9.65 -24.12
CA GLU A 379 5.18 -9.75 -24.52
C GLU A 379 4.41 -10.79 -23.72
N GLU A 380 5.08 -11.89 -23.34
CA GLU A 380 4.50 -12.98 -22.57
C GLU A 380 4.21 -12.52 -21.12
N GLU A 381 5.20 -11.88 -20.47
CA GLU A 381 5.01 -11.33 -19.12
C GLU A 381 3.89 -10.28 -19.07
N MET A 382 3.81 -9.45 -20.13
CA MET A 382 2.72 -8.48 -20.24
C MET A 382 1.36 -9.16 -20.46
N TYR A 383 1.33 -10.22 -21.30
CA TYR A 383 0.12 -11.02 -21.51
C TYR A 383 -0.38 -11.63 -20.20
N ASP A 384 0.50 -12.30 -19.44
CA ASP A 384 0.15 -12.94 -18.19
C ASP A 384 -0.33 -11.91 -17.15
N PHE A 385 0.38 -10.79 -17.01
CA PHE A 385 -0.04 -9.69 -16.13
C PHE A 385 -1.44 -9.14 -16.47
N LEU A 386 -1.72 -8.91 -17.75
CA LEU A 386 -3.02 -8.38 -18.19
C LEU A 386 -4.14 -9.42 -18.04
N TYR A 387 -3.85 -10.69 -18.33
CA TYR A 387 -4.81 -11.78 -18.18
C TYR A 387 -5.21 -11.97 -16.70
N ASP A 388 -4.24 -12.02 -15.80
CA ASP A 388 -4.48 -12.18 -14.36
C ASP A 388 -5.30 -11.01 -13.80
N TRP A 389 -4.97 -9.79 -14.20
CA TRP A 389 -5.76 -8.62 -13.81
C TRP A 389 -7.19 -8.69 -14.36
N ALA A 390 -7.35 -9.01 -15.64
CA ALA A 390 -8.64 -9.06 -16.30
C ALA A 390 -9.53 -10.17 -15.74
N ALA A 391 -8.97 -11.34 -15.45
CA ALA A 391 -9.71 -12.46 -14.86
C ALA A 391 -10.35 -12.07 -13.51
N GLY A 392 -9.68 -11.22 -12.73
CA GLY A 392 -10.19 -10.74 -11.44
C GLY A 392 -11.09 -9.50 -11.50
N ASN A 393 -10.94 -8.64 -12.52
CA ASN A 393 -11.62 -7.33 -12.58
C ASN A 393 -12.58 -7.18 -13.75
N GLU A 394 -12.32 -7.84 -14.90
CA GLU A 394 -13.09 -7.76 -16.15
C GLU A 394 -13.30 -9.17 -16.76
N PRO A 395 -13.90 -10.13 -16.02
CA PRO A 395 -13.90 -11.55 -16.40
C PRO A 395 -14.54 -11.84 -17.76
N GLU A 396 -15.54 -11.08 -18.19
CA GLU A 396 -16.16 -11.26 -19.49
C GLU A 396 -15.23 -10.80 -20.63
N LYS A 397 -14.50 -9.69 -20.44
CA LYS A 397 -13.46 -9.25 -21.37
C LYS A 397 -12.30 -10.23 -21.41
N ALA A 398 -11.89 -10.77 -20.24
CA ALA A 398 -10.84 -11.78 -20.19
C ALA A 398 -11.15 -12.98 -21.08
N LYS A 399 -12.37 -13.51 -21.05
CA LYS A 399 -12.79 -14.64 -21.89
C LYS A 399 -12.74 -14.32 -23.38
N VAL A 400 -13.13 -13.11 -23.77
CA VAL A 400 -13.25 -12.73 -25.20
C VAL A 400 -11.91 -12.26 -25.77
N TRP A 401 -11.22 -11.35 -25.06
CA TRP A 401 -10.02 -10.71 -25.59
C TRP A 401 -8.80 -11.63 -25.60
N PHE A 402 -8.73 -12.56 -24.63
CA PHE A 402 -7.63 -13.53 -24.52
C PHE A 402 -7.95 -14.90 -25.16
N ALA A 403 -9.13 -15.05 -25.81
CA ALA A 403 -9.47 -16.26 -26.54
C ALA A 403 -8.52 -16.54 -27.72
N ASP A 404 -8.06 -15.48 -28.38
CA ASP A 404 -7.03 -15.56 -29.42
C ASP A 404 -5.71 -15.00 -28.87
N ARG A 405 -4.86 -15.91 -28.40
CA ARG A 405 -3.56 -15.57 -27.79
C ARG A 405 -2.63 -14.88 -28.78
N GLU A 406 -2.57 -15.35 -30.03
CA GLU A 406 -1.69 -14.79 -31.04
C GLU A 406 -2.08 -13.37 -31.41
N LYS A 407 -3.38 -13.10 -31.55
CA LYS A 407 -3.90 -11.74 -31.75
C LYS A 407 -3.52 -10.81 -30.60
N MET A 408 -3.71 -11.26 -29.36
CA MET A 408 -3.35 -10.45 -28.20
C MET A 408 -1.84 -10.16 -28.15
N LEU A 409 -0.99 -11.15 -28.39
CA LEU A 409 0.46 -10.97 -28.45
C LEU A 409 0.86 -10.01 -29.58
N ALA A 410 0.22 -10.08 -30.76
CA ALA A 410 0.47 -9.15 -31.85
C ALA A 410 0.13 -7.69 -31.46
N ILE A 411 -0.98 -7.48 -30.73
CA ILE A 411 -1.37 -6.17 -30.19
C ILE A 411 -0.30 -5.67 -29.20
N LEU A 412 0.13 -6.53 -28.28
CA LEU A 412 1.12 -6.18 -27.26
C LEU A 412 2.48 -5.84 -27.89
N ARG A 413 2.96 -6.65 -28.86
CA ARG A 413 4.19 -6.37 -29.64
C ARG A 413 4.15 -4.97 -30.25
N LEU A 414 3.03 -4.62 -30.87
CA LEU A 414 2.85 -3.33 -31.52
C LEU A 414 2.93 -2.17 -30.53
N TYR A 415 2.16 -2.24 -29.44
CA TYR A 415 2.12 -1.17 -28.44
C TYR A 415 3.38 -1.06 -27.58
N MET A 416 4.05 -2.16 -27.31
CA MET A 416 5.33 -2.19 -26.59
C MET A 416 6.52 -1.85 -27.48
N GLY A 417 6.34 -1.82 -28.81
CA GLY A 417 7.41 -1.58 -29.77
C GLY A 417 8.48 -2.67 -29.75
N ILE A 418 8.06 -3.94 -29.60
CA ILE A 418 8.97 -5.08 -29.63
C ILE A 418 9.57 -5.21 -31.03
N GLY A 419 10.90 -5.37 -31.13
CA GLY A 419 11.62 -5.36 -32.39
C GLY A 419 11.97 -3.98 -32.93
N MET A 420 11.48 -2.89 -32.33
CA MET A 420 11.84 -1.52 -32.69
C MET A 420 13.18 -1.10 -32.08
N LYS A 421 13.84 -0.09 -32.68
CA LYS A 421 15.08 0.49 -32.12
C LYS A 421 14.93 1.00 -30.69
N ARG A 422 13.72 1.43 -30.31
CA ARG A 422 13.38 1.87 -28.96
C ARG A 422 12.01 1.31 -28.58
N ARG A 423 11.90 0.80 -27.39
CA ARG A 423 10.63 0.38 -26.80
C ARG A 423 9.68 1.57 -26.66
N ARG A 424 8.40 1.35 -26.89
CA ARG A 424 7.35 2.32 -26.61
C ARG A 424 7.04 2.32 -25.12
N LYS A 425 6.55 3.46 -24.62
CA LYS A 425 6.23 3.67 -23.19
C LYS A 425 4.81 4.21 -23.04
N ASP A 426 3.86 3.54 -23.70
CA ASP A 426 2.45 3.96 -23.73
C ASP A 426 1.65 3.38 -22.56
N PHE A 427 2.11 2.28 -21.97
CA PHE A 427 1.44 1.53 -20.92
C PHE A 427 1.79 2.04 -19.53
N ILE A 428 0.76 2.23 -18.68
CA ILE A 428 0.89 2.74 -17.31
C ILE A 428 0.35 1.73 -16.30
N TYR A 429 -0.88 1.24 -16.48
CA TYR A 429 -1.54 0.24 -15.65
C TYR A 429 -2.59 -0.51 -16.47
N ALA A 430 -3.02 -1.69 -16.01
CA ALA A 430 -3.84 -2.61 -16.80
C ALA A 430 -5.14 -1.99 -17.33
N LYS A 431 -5.90 -1.29 -16.51
CA LYS A 431 -7.15 -0.65 -16.94
C LYS A 431 -6.93 0.35 -18.07
N GLN A 432 -5.90 1.19 -17.98
CA GLN A 432 -5.54 2.13 -19.04
C GLN A 432 -5.12 1.40 -20.31
N ILE A 433 -4.41 0.26 -20.19
CA ILE A 433 -4.04 -0.56 -21.36
C ILE A 433 -5.30 -1.10 -22.03
N PHE A 434 -6.27 -1.62 -21.28
CA PHE A 434 -7.55 -2.07 -21.82
C PHE A 434 -8.29 -0.95 -22.57
N GLU A 435 -8.31 0.26 -22.02
CA GLU A 435 -8.87 1.43 -22.69
C GLU A 435 -8.12 1.77 -23.99
N LEU A 436 -6.79 1.60 -24.01
CA LEU A 436 -5.98 1.86 -25.22
C LEU A 436 -6.22 0.84 -26.33
N ILE A 437 -6.35 -0.45 -25.99
CA ILE A 437 -6.43 -1.53 -26.97
C ILE A 437 -7.87 -1.97 -27.28
N GLY A 438 -8.87 -1.41 -26.61
CA GLY A 438 -10.28 -1.82 -26.71
C GLY A 438 -10.82 -1.87 -28.12
N TYR A 439 -10.41 -0.96 -29.00
CA TYR A 439 -10.87 -0.89 -30.38
C TYR A 439 -10.52 -2.11 -31.25
N PHE A 440 -9.62 -2.99 -30.80
CA PHE A 440 -9.35 -4.27 -31.47
C PHE A 440 -10.45 -5.32 -31.25
N PHE A 441 -11.29 -5.13 -30.22
CA PHE A 441 -12.28 -6.11 -29.76
C PHE A 441 -13.70 -5.56 -29.69
N GLU A 442 -13.85 -4.24 -29.49
CA GLU A 442 -15.13 -3.56 -29.25
C GLU A 442 -15.40 -2.49 -30.31
N GLU A 443 -16.63 -2.01 -30.37
CA GLU A 443 -17.02 -0.88 -31.21
C GLU A 443 -16.50 0.42 -30.59
N ASN A 444 -16.12 1.37 -31.44
CA ASN A 444 -15.64 2.68 -31.01
C ASN A 444 -16.83 3.59 -30.66
N ASN A 445 -17.31 3.55 -29.43
CA ASN A 445 -18.42 4.39 -29.00
C ASN A 445 -18.00 5.83 -28.65
N ASP A 446 -16.73 6.05 -28.29
CA ASP A 446 -16.14 7.34 -27.90
C ASP A 446 -15.02 7.75 -28.88
N ALA A 447 -15.37 7.88 -30.17
CA ALA A 447 -14.40 8.29 -31.17
C ALA A 447 -14.07 9.79 -31.05
N GLU A 448 -12.78 10.12 -31.24
CA GLU A 448 -12.33 11.51 -31.35
C GLU A 448 -12.97 12.20 -32.56
N GLU A 449 -13.16 13.53 -32.46
CA GLU A 449 -13.75 14.32 -33.54
C GLU A 449 -12.83 14.43 -34.76
N PHE A 450 -13.43 14.36 -35.92
CA PHE A 450 -12.70 14.59 -37.17
C PHE A 450 -12.44 16.08 -37.38
N LYS A 451 -11.27 16.42 -37.96
CA LYS A 451 -10.94 17.81 -38.33
C LYS A 451 -11.78 18.35 -39.48
N PHE A 452 -12.34 17.48 -40.32
CA PHE A 452 -13.09 17.82 -41.52
C PHE A 452 -14.58 17.60 -41.29
N ASP A 453 -15.38 18.27 -42.12
CA ASP A 453 -16.82 18.06 -42.17
C ASP A 453 -17.16 16.62 -42.61
N LYS A 454 -18.39 16.21 -42.34
CA LYS A 454 -18.85 14.83 -42.56
C LYS A 454 -18.77 14.40 -44.03
N ASP A 455 -18.99 15.32 -44.95
CA ASP A 455 -18.99 14.97 -46.38
C ASP A 455 -17.56 14.74 -46.88
N THR A 456 -16.63 15.58 -46.47
CA THR A 456 -15.18 15.39 -46.73
C THR A 456 -14.66 14.08 -46.11
N VAL A 457 -15.04 13.77 -44.87
CA VAL A 457 -14.67 12.49 -44.21
C VAL A 457 -15.20 11.30 -45.03
N LYS A 458 -16.46 11.34 -45.46
CA LYS A 458 -17.05 10.28 -46.27
C LYS A 458 -16.36 10.11 -47.63
N GLU A 459 -16.01 11.22 -48.29
CA GLU A 459 -15.24 11.15 -49.55
C GLU A 459 -13.90 10.46 -49.37
N ILE A 460 -13.14 10.83 -48.32
CA ILE A 460 -11.86 10.20 -47.97
C ILE A 460 -12.03 8.70 -47.72
N LEU A 461 -12.98 8.32 -46.88
CA LEU A 461 -13.19 6.92 -46.50
C LEU A 461 -13.66 6.05 -47.67
N LYS A 462 -14.51 6.57 -48.57
CA LYS A 462 -14.96 5.87 -49.78
C LYS A 462 -13.82 5.65 -50.74
N GLU A 463 -13.02 6.71 -51.02
CA GLU A 463 -11.86 6.61 -51.90
C GLU A 463 -10.80 5.66 -51.35
N TYR A 464 -10.58 5.68 -50.03
CA TYR A 464 -9.70 4.74 -49.36
C TYR A 464 -10.16 3.28 -49.53
N LEU A 465 -11.43 2.97 -49.28
CA LEU A 465 -11.97 1.61 -49.46
C LEU A 465 -11.92 1.12 -50.90
N ALA A 466 -12.15 2.00 -51.89
CA ALA A 466 -12.10 1.66 -53.29
C ALA A 466 -10.69 1.23 -53.76
N GLY A 467 -9.64 1.77 -53.15
CA GLY A 467 -8.25 1.43 -53.45
C GLY A 467 -7.62 0.39 -52.54
N TYR A 468 -8.30 -0.03 -51.47
CA TYR A 468 -7.72 -0.90 -50.45
C TYR A 468 -7.53 -2.35 -50.93
N ASP A 469 -6.35 -2.91 -50.66
CA ASP A 469 -6.05 -4.34 -50.83
C ASP A 469 -5.31 -4.83 -49.57
N HIS A 470 -5.86 -5.85 -48.92
CA HIS A 470 -5.31 -6.38 -47.65
C HIS A 470 -3.94 -7.07 -47.82
N ASN A 471 -3.59 -7.47 -49.04
CA ASN A 471 -2.32 -8.11 -49.35
C ASN A 471 -1.17 -7.11 -49.60
N ASP A 472 -1.45 -5.80 -49.61
CA ASP A 472 -0.42 -4.79 -49.79
C ASP A 472 0.56 -4.80 -48.60
N ASP A 473 1.84 -4.71 -48.92
CA ASP A 473 2.82 -4.36 -47.90
C ASP A 473 2.66 -2.88 -47.44
N ASN A 474 3.34 -2.50 -46.39
CA ASN A 474 3.24 -1.15 -45.82
C ASN A 474 3.56 -0.05 -46.88
N SER A 475 4.54 -0.29 -47.78
CA SER A 475 4.92 0.66 -48.81
C SER A 475 3.82 0.82 -49.87
N ALA A 476 3.29 -0.29 -50.39
CA ALA A 476 2.21 -0.30 -51.37
C ALA A 476 0.93 0.33 -50.82
N TRP A 477 0.59 0.00 -49.59
CA TRP A 477 -0.54 0.60 -48.84
C TRP A 477 -0.36 2.13 -48.71
N PHE A 478 0.82 2.59 -48.30
CA PHE A 478 1.10 4.03 -48.17
C PHE A 478 1.06 4.77 -49.52
N ASP A 479 1.52 4.14 -50.61
CA ASP A 479 1.41 4.71 -51.98
C ASP A 479 -0.05 4.81 -52.43
N LYS A 480 -0.93 3.92 -52.01
CA LYS A 480 -2.38 4.04 -52.24
C LYS A 480 -2.99 5.20 -51.43
N LEU A 481 -2.54 5.43 -50.19
CA LEU A 481 -2.94 6.64 -49.47
C LEU A 481 -2.52 7.94 -50.15
N LYS A 482 -1.34 7.98 -50.78
CA LYS A 482 -0.93 9.14 -51.59
C LYS A 482 -1.87 9.37 -52.77
N LYS A 483 -2.33 8.30 -53.43
CA LYS A 483 -3.30 8.42 -54.53
C LYS A 483 -4.64 8.97 -54.04
N VAL A 484 -5.12 8.53 -52.87
CA VAL A 484 -6.32 9.11 -52.25
C VAL A 484 -6.13 10.61 -52.01
N ALA A 485 -4.96 11.02 -51.49
CA ALA A 485 -4.65 12.43 -51.28
C ALA A 485 -4.69 13.23 -52.58
N ASP A 486 -4.01 12.74 -53.63
CA ASP A 486 -3.97 13.40 -54.94
C ASP A 486 -5.38 13.51 -55.57
N ASN A 487 -6.18 12.44 -55.52
CA ASN A 487 -7.54 12.41 -56.07
C ASN A 487 -8.50 13.40 -55.40
N LEU A 488 -8.30 13.67 -54.12
CA LEU A 488 -9.15 14.56 -53.31
C LEU A 488 -8.57 15.97 -53.10
N SER A 489 -7.50 16.33 -53.78
CA SER A 489 -6.81 17.64 -53.69
C SER A 489 -6.17 17.87 -52.29
N PHE A 490 -5.70 16.81 -51.68
CA PHE A 490 -4.79 16.86 -50.53
C PHE A 490 -3.34 16.71 -51.01
N ALA A 491 -2.41 17.25 -50.26
CA ALA A 491 -1.00 17.11 -50.59
C ALA A 491 -0.49 15.69 -50.24
N SER A 492 -0.03 14.94 -51.24
CA SER A 492 0.62 13.63 -51.08
C SER A 492 2.07 13.74 -50.59
N ASP A 493 2.70 14.92 -50.72
CA ASP A 493 4.04 15.25 -50.22
C ASP A 493 4.01 16.33 -49.16
N MET A 494 4.56 16.02 -47.96
CA MET A 494 4.59 16.95 -46.85
C MET A 494 5.46 18.20 -47.05
N LYS A 495 6.48 18.13 -47.95
CA LYS A 495 7.31 19.30 -48.26
C LYS A 495 6.53 20.25 -49.18
N ALA A 496 5.79 19.71 -50.16
CA ALA A 496 4.91 20.49 -51.01
C ALA A 496 3.81 21.18 -50.20
N TYR A 497 3.19 20.45 -49.23
CA TYR A 497 2.19 21.03 -48.31
C TYR A 497 2.76 22.18 -47.49
N LYS A 498 3.93 21.99 -46.87
CA LYS A 498 4.56 23.04 -46.03
C LYS A 498 4.96 24.28 -46.82
N ALA A 499 5.27 24.11 -48.12
CA ALA A 499 5.66 25.22 -48.97
C ALA A 499 4.45 26.09 -49.39
N ASN A 500 3.29 25.48 -49.68
CA ASN A 500 2.11 26.16 -50.19
C ASN A 500 0.81 25.49 -49.61
N PRO A 501 0.52 25.61 -48.33
CA PRO A 501 -0.61 24.91 -47.70
C PRO A 501 -1.97 25.35 -48.28
N GLU A 502 -2.07 26.58 -48.78
CA GLU A 502 -3.27 27.16 -49.37
C GLU A 502 -3.72 26.48 -50.67
N ASN A 503 -2.83 25.71 -51.32
CA ASN A 503 -3.14 25.00 -52.57
C ASN A 503 -3.85 23.65 -52.33
N TYR A 504 -3.99 23.22 -51.06
CA TYR A 504 -4.48 21.90 -50.72
C TYR A 504 -5.58 21.98 -49.67
N LYS A 505 -6.50 21.02 -49.65
CA LYS A 505 -7.50 20.85 -48.60
C LYS A 505 -6.87 20.42 -47.24
N GLY A 506 -5.71 19.80 -47.30
CA GLY A 506 -4.93 19.25 -46.20
C GLY A 506 -3.76 18.44 -46.71
N SER A 507 -3.23 17.55 -45.89
CA SER A 507 -2.07 16.71 -46.21
C SER A 507 -2.40 15.22 -46.14
N ILE A 508 -1.49 14.37 -46.60
CA ILE A 508 -1.55 12.91 -46.46
C ILE A 508 -1.63 12.50 -44.97
N SER A 509 -1.05 13.29 -44.07
CA SER A 509 -1.18 13.04 -42.62
C SER A 509 -2.62 13.16 -42.14
N ASP A 510 -3.38 14.12 -42.70
CA ASP A 510 -4.78 14.32 -42.39
C ASP A 510 -5.64 13.19 -42.97
N ILE A 511 -5.34 12.68 -44.18
CA ILE A 511 -5.97 11.47 -44.73
C ILE A 511 -5.75 10.27 -43.82
N ALA A 512 -4.49 10.03 -43.42
CA ALA A 512 -4.15 8.93 -42.51
C ALA A 512 -4.82 9.07 -41.13
N GLU A 513 -4.98 10.30 -40.61
CA GLU A 513 -5.69 10.57 -39.38
C GLU A 513 -7.19 10.24 -39.48
N VAL A 514 -7.84 10.62 -40.59
CA VAL A 514 -9.25 10.26 -40.82
C VAL A 514 -9.45 8.76 -40.87
N VAL A 515 -8.62 8.01 -41.61
CA VAL A 515 -8.68 6.54 -41.62
C VAL A 515 -8.40 5.96 -40.26
N ARG A 516 -7.44 6.52 -39.53
CA ARG A 516 -7.10 6.07 -38.17
C ARG A 516 -8.25 6.25 -37.21
N ILE A 517 -8.88 7.44 -37.16
CA ILE A 517 -10.04 7.70 -36.29
C ILE A 517 -11.20 6.76 -36.70
N ALA A 518 -11.44 6.56 -37.98
CA ALA A 518 -12.51 5.65 -38.44
C ALA A 518 -12.30 4.20 -37.95
N VAL A 519 -11.05 3.72 -37.98
CA VAL A 519 -10.73 2.33 -37.60
C VAL A 519 -10.59 2.17 -36.06
N THR A 520 -9.99 3.15 -35.39
CA THR A 520 -9.56 3.02 -33.97
C THR A 520 -10.33 3.91 -33.01
N GLY A 521 -11.06 4.92 -33.49
CA GLY A 521 -11.64 5.98 -32.68
C GLY A 521 -10.63 7.01 -32.16
N ARG A 522 -9.36 6.95 -32.55
CA ARG A 522 -8.27 7.78 -32.02
C ARG A 522 -7.44 8.43 -33.11
N ALA A 523 -7.07 9.70 -32.95
CA ALA A 523 -6.19 10.43 -33.87
C ALA A 523 -4.73 9.98 -33.75
N ASN A 524 -4.31 9.47 -32.58
CA ASN A 524 -2.94 9.02 -32.36
C ASN A 524 -2.89 7.57 -31.85
N THR A 525 -2.20 6.71 -32.63
CA THR A 525 -2.02 5.28 -32.32
C THR A 525 -0.63 4.83 -32.78
N PRO A 526 -0.19 3.60 -32.52
CA PRO A 526 0.93 2.97 -33.23
C PRO A 526 0.68 2.89 -34.72
N ASP A 527 1.54 2.13 -35.43
CA ASP A 527 1.47 2.00 -36.91
C ASP A 527 0.10 1.53 -37.41
N LEU A 528 -0.54 2.34 -38.22
CA LEU A 528 -1.92 2.12 -38.68
C LEU A 528 -2.02 0.89 -39.59
N TRP A 529 -1.02 0.66 -40.48
CA TRP A 529 -1.03 -0.51 -41.34
C TRP A 529 -1.04 -1.80 -40.55
N THR A 530 -0.19 -1.90 -39.53
CA THR A 530 -0.15 -3.05 -38.60
C THR A 530 -1.47 -3.22 -37.82
N ILE A 531 -2.05 -2.11 -37.37
CA ILE A 531 -3.36 -2.14 -36.66
C ILE A 531 -4.43 -2.74 -37.58
N ILE A 532 -4.52 -2.30 -38.84
CA ILE A 532 -5.51 -2.78 -39.82
C ILE A 532 -5.34 -4.30 -40.06
N HIS A 533 -4.10 -4.77 -40.15
CA HIS A 533 -3.82 -6.20 -40.36
C HIS A 533 -4.18 -7.06 -39.10
N ILE A 534 -3.97 -6.55 -37.90
CA ILE A 534 -4.38 -7.25 -36.67
C ILE A 534 -5.91 -7.27 -36.55
N ILE A 535 -6.60 -6.18 -36.91
CA ILE A 535 -8.08 -6.12 -36.86
C ILE A 535 -8.68 -7.06 -37.91
N GLY A 536 -8.07 -7.18 -39.07
CA GLY A 536 -8.55 -7.93 -40.23
C GLY A 536 -9.43 -7.10 -41.19
N GLU A 537 -9.45 -7.52 -42.44
CA GLU A 537 -10.09 -6.80 -43.53
C GLU A 537 -11.59 -6.53 -43.32
N ASP A 538 -12.35 -7.59 -42.98
CA ASP A 538 -13.81 -7.50 -42.82
C ASP A 538 -14.20 -6.57 -41.68
N ALA A 539 -13.53 -6.67 -40.53
CA ALA A 539 -13.80 -5.83 -39.39
C ALA A 539 -13.39 -4.36 -39.63
N MET A 540 -12.26 -4.12 -40.30
CA MET A 540 -11.84 -2.79 -40.70
C MET A 540 -12.85 -2.14 -41.66
N LYS A 541 -13.29 -2.86 -42.72
CA LYS A 541 -14.31 -2.39 -43.65
C LYS A 541 -15.61 -2.04 -42.95
N ALA A 542 -16.10 -2.94 -42.08
CA ALA A 542 -17.34 -2.71 -41.32
C ALA A 542 -17.25 -1.44 -40.43
N LYS A 543 -16.10 -1.16 -39.82
CA LYS A 543 -15.90 0.06 -39.02
C LYS A 543 -15.95 1.33 -39.88
N ILE A 544 -15.36 1.32 -41.07
CA ILE A 544 -15.34 2.46 -42.01
C ILE A 544 -16.70 2.68 -42.65
N GLU A 545 -17.37 1.62 -43.13
CA GLU A 545 -18.67 1.69 -43.81
C GLU A 545 -19.78 2.30 -42.95
N ARG A 546 -19.71 2.17 -41.63
CA ARG A 546 -20.66 2.83 -40.70
C ARG A 546 -20.58 4.36 -40.74
N LEU A 547 -19.46 4.92 -41.20
CA LEU A 547 -19.26 6.36 -41.29
C LEU A 547 -19.51 6.88 -42.70
N CYS A 548 -19.61 6.01 -43.71
CA CYS A 548 -19.91 6.32 -45.09
C CYS A 548 -21.41 6.35 -45.37
#